data_356435039cdad7c42fa245bec0d72473
#
_entry.id   356435039cdad7c42fa245bec0d72473
#
_cell.length_a   1.000
_cell.length_b   1.000
_cell.length_c   1.000
_cell.angle_alpha   90.00
_cell.angle_beta   90.00
_cell.angle_gamma   90.00
#
_symmetry.space_group_name_H-M   'P 1'
#
loop_
_entity.id
_entity.type
_entity.pdbx_description
1 polymer ?
#
loop_
_entity_poly.entity_id
_entity_poly.type
_entity_poly.pdbx_seq_one_letter_code
_entity_poly.pdbx_strand_id
1 'polypeptide(L)'
;MARQLHMQTPHLSMVINADEGKQPEYVYFGSRLQAADLQNLPKPRGGRMDAYPAYGLNTPAEAAFACRHADGNLSTQLVVAGSDTQGDITTIHLKDPVYALRVDLKYKTYPDVDMIEAWTEVSHQEKGAVTLTTFASAMLPIRRGNVWMSHLWGTWASECNVTEEELHAGELVIRNHDGVRNTHTDHAEVMFSLDGKARENSGDVIGAALCYMGNYRLKTVTDDTDYHYFFAGIDEQNSEYRLKKGEVFATPRLALTFSKEGLSGASRNFHRWGRRYQLANGDKERMVLLNSWEGVYFDINQQGMDQMMADIASMGGELFVMDDGWFGDKYPRKRDNSSLGDWVVDKNKLPEGIEGLLRDARKHGVKFGIWIEPEMTNTLSELYEKHPDWVIKAPNREAVKGRGGTQLVLDLGNPKVQDFVFGIVDNLMTKYPEIAYIKWDANMSIMNHGSQYLPMN
;
A
#
# COMPACT_ATOMS: atom_id res chain seq x y z
N MET A 1 -3.47 38.58 -6.27
CA MET A 1 -2.31 38.06 -5.52
C MET A 1 -2.30 36.57 -5.71
N ALA A 2 -1.13 35.96 -5.86
CA ALA A 2 -1.02 34.51 -5.94
C ALA A 2 -1.62 33.89 -4.68
N ARG A 3 -2.50 32.88 -4.84
CA ARG A 3 -3.06 32.16 -3.70
C ARG A 3 -2.07 31.07 -3.30
N GLN A 4 -1.23 31.34 -2.31
CA GLN A 4 -0.32 30.37 -1.73
C GLN A 4 -1.04 29.54 -0.66
N LEU A 5 -0.99 28.23 -0.80
CA LEU A 5 -1.43 27.28 0.22
C LEU A 5 -0.19 26.79 0.96
N HIS A 6 -0.16 27.00 2.28
CA HIS A 6 0.94 26.62 3.14
C HIS A 6 0.46 25.52 4.12
N MET A 7 0.77 24.29 3.79
CA MET A 7 0.58 23.14 4.66
C MET A 7 1.84 22.95 5.51
N GLN A 8 1.69 22.86 6.82
CA GLN A 8 2.83 22.92 7.73
C GLN A 8 2.65 22.06 8.97
N THR A 9 3.78 21.57 9.49
CA THR A 9 3.93 20.91 10.78
C THR A 9 5.00 21.64 11.59
N PRO A 10 5.36 21.25 12.82
CA PRO A 10 6.44 21.90 13.56
C PRO A 10 7.79 21.97 12.83
N HIS A 11 8.13 20.98 12.00
CA HIS A 11 9.44 20.91 11.35
C HIS A 11 9.39 20.82 9.81
N LEU A 12 8.19 20.75 9.22
CA LEU A 12 7.99 20.58 7.78
C LEU A 12 7.10 21.69 7.21
N SER A 13 7.37 22.13 6.00
CA SER A 13 6.49 22.97 5.19
C SER A 13 6.36 22.45 3.77
N MET A 14 5.13 22.50 3.24
CA MET A 14 4.81 22.33 1.82
C MET A 14 4.05 23.57 1.36
N VAL A 15 4.51 24.19 0.26
CA VAL A 15 3.88 25.40 -0.29
C VAL A 15 3.53 25.15 -1.76
N ILE A 16 2.26 25.38 -2.10
CA ILE A 16 1.73 25.26 -3.46
C ILE A 16 1.01 26.56 -3.85
N ASN A 17 1.33 27.09 -5.01
CA ASN A 17 0.54 28.17 -5.61
C ASN A 17 -0.69 27.57 -6.29
N ALA A 18 -1.87 28.07 -5.95
CA ALA A 18 -3.16 27.61 -6.48
C ALA A 18 -3.98 28.81 -7.02
N ASP A 19 -3.43 29.50 -8.02
CA ASP A 19 -4.11 30.62 -8.68
C ASP A 19 -5.21 30.08 -9.61
N GLU A 20 -6.43 30.60 -9.49
CA GLU A 20 -7.55 30.19 -10.34
C GLU A 20 -7.24 30.41 -11.84
N GLY A 21 -7.59 29.42 -12.65
CA GLY A 21 -7.36 29.41 -14.09
C GLY A 21 -5.92 29.09 -14.51
N LYS A 22 -5.02 28.85 -13.56
CA LYS A 22 -3.64 28.42 -13.81
C LYS A 22 -3.42 26.99 -13.33
N GLN A 23 -2.30 26.39 -13.71
CA GLN A 23 -1.83 25.13 -13.16
C GLN A 23 -1.39 25.32 -11.70
N PRO A 24 -1.61 24.34 -10.81
CA PRO A 24 -1.06 24.38 -9.47
C PRO A 24 0.46 24.18 -9.54
N GLU A 25 1.24 24.94 -8.78
CA GLU A 25 2.70 24.87 -8.83
C GLU A 25 3.29 24.62 -7.44
N TYR A 26 4.15 23.62 -7.31
CA TYR A 26 4.98 23.48 -6.13
C TYR A 26 5.97 24.65 -6.03
N VAL A 27 6.02 25.26 -4.85
CA VAL A 27 6.97 26.33 -4.54
C VAL A 27 8.05 25.86 -3.60
N TYR A 28 7.66 25.01 -2.63
CA TYR A 28 8.57 24.52 -1.60
C TYR A 28 8.07 23.22 -0.96
N PHE A 29 9.00 22.33 -0.67
CA PHE A 29 8.84 21.21 0.23
C PHE A 29 10.15 20.99 1.01
N GLY A 30 10.09 21.01 2.34
CA GLY A 30 11.29 20.90 3.17
C GLY A 30 11.08 21.38 4.60
N SER A 31 12.13 21.94 5.20
CA SER A 31 12.07 22.44 6.58
C SER A 31 11.00 23.50 6.78
N ARG A 32 10.53 23.63 8.00
CA ARG A 32 9.55 24.63 8.40
C ARG A 32 9.95 26.04 7.98
N LEU A 33 9.06 26.70 7.26
CA LEU A 33 9.17 28.11 6.87
C LEU A 33 8.42 29.00 7.86
N GLN A 34 8.96 30.19 8.13
CA GLN A 34 8.25 31.25 8.83
C GLN A 34 7.43 32.09 7.84
N ALA A 35 6.45 32.84 8.34
CA ALA A 35 5.60 33.68 7.48
C ALA A 35 6.40 34.70 6.63
N ALA A 36 7.53 35.20 7.14
CA ALA A 36 8.41 36.10 6.41
C ALA A 36 9.14 35.43 5.23
N ASP A 37 9.42 34.12 5.33
CA ASP A 37 10.11 33.37 4.29
C ASP A 37 9.23 33.16 3.07
N LEU A 38 7.90 33.04 3.24
CA LEU A 38 6.94 32.85 2.16
C LEU A 38 6.97 33.94 1.11
N GLN A 39 7.28 35.18 1.51
CA GLN A 39 7.37 36.34 0.60
C GLN A 39 8.62 36.29 -0.27
N ASN A 40 9.65 35.58 0.17
CA ASN A 40 10.95 35.49 -0.47
C ASN A 40 11.18 34.17 -1.22
N LEU A 41 10.19 33.33 -1.31
CA LEU A 41 10.31 32.06 -2.04
C LEU A 41 10.59 32.32 -3.53
N PRO A 42 11.46 31.50 -4.15
CA PRO A 42 11.72 31.64 -5.59
C PRO A 42 10.43 31.43 -6.37
N LYS A 43 10.22 32.24 -7.39
CA LYS A 43 9.09 32.04 -8.30
C LYS A 43 9.35 30.78 -9.11
N PRO A 44 8.37 29.86 -9.20
CA PRO A 44 8.50 28.68 -10.06
C PRO A 44 8.82 29.11 -11.51
N ARG A 45 9.73 28.38 -12.14
CA ARG A 45 9.99 28.59 -13.58
C ARG A 45 8.97 27.75 -14.35
N GLY A 46 8.07 28.41 -15.06
CA GLY A 46 6.85 27.89 -15.66
C GLY A 46 6.94 26.48 -16.22
N GLY A 47 5.92 25.68 -15.91
CA GLY A 47 5.70 24.33 -16.39
C GLY A 47 6.53 23.22 -15.76
N ARG A 48 7.66 23.51 -15.11
CA ARG A 48 8.53 22.50 -14.49
C ARG A 48 8.14 22.14 -13.05
N MET A 49 7.38 23.01 -12.39
CA MET A 49 6.97 22.83 -11.00
C MET A 49 5.46 22.57 -10.88
N ASP A 50 4.81 22.16 -11.98
CA ASP A 50 3.40 21.77 -11.95
C ASP A 50 3.19 20.65 -10.91
N ALA A 51 2.24 20.86 -10.01
CA ALA A 51 2.00 19.91 -8.92
C ALA A 51 1.30 18.63 -9.40
N TYR A 52 0.64 18.66 -10.56
CA TYR A 52 -0.04 17.49 -11.13
C TYR A 52 -0.15 17.64 -12.66
N PRO A 53 0.96 17.49 -13.40
CA PRO A 53 0.97 17.68 -14.84
C PRO A 53 0.08 16.66 -15.54
N ALA A 54 -0.78 17.13 -16.44
CA ALA A 54 -1.66 16.30 -17.25
C ALA A 54 -1.11 16.12 -18.66
N TYR A 55 -1.36 14.96 -19.28
CA TYR A 55 -1.06 14.74 -20.69
C TYR A 55 -1.95 15.63 -21.57
N GLY A 56 -1.35 16.46 -22.39
CA GLY A 56 -2.04 17.46 -23.25
C GLY A 56 -1.48 18.86 -23.08
N LEU A 57 -0.59 19.05 -22.10
CA LEU A 57 0.17 20.28 -21.93
C LEU A 57 1.53 20.15 -22.63
N ASN A 58 1.97 21.25 -23.22
CA ASN A 58 3.33 21.32 -23.77
C ASN A 58 4.32 21.62 -22.63
N THR A 59 4.53 20.65 -21.75
CA THR A 59 5.44 20.73 -20.60
C THR A 59 6.53 19.68 -20.72
N PRO A 60 7.77 19.97 -20.28
CA PRO A 60 8.83 18.96 -20.24
C PRO A 60 8.61 17.92 -19.12
N ALA A 61 7.71 18.17 -18.16
CA ALA A 61 7.40 17.23 -17.10
C ALA A 61 6.60 16.04 -17.64
N GLU A 62 6.93 14.84 -17.15
CA GLU A 62 6.10 13.68 -17.40
C GLU A 62 4.71 13.85 -16.77
N ALA A 63 3.69 13.25 -17.38
CA ALA A 63 2.33 13.38 -16.88
C ALA A 63 2.11 12.56 -15.60
N ALA A 64 1.57 13.20 -14.57
CA ALA A 64 0.99 12.55 -13.40
C ALA A 64 -0.43 12.05 -13.67
N PHE A 65 -1.10 12.64 -14.69
CA PHE A 65 -2.45 12.29 -15.08
C PHE A 65 -2.58 12.17 -16.60
N ALA A 66 -3.21 11.10 -17.06
CA ALA A 66 -3.63 10.93 -18.45
C ALA A 66 -4.94 10.12 -18.49
N CYS A 67 -5.83 10.51 -19.39
CA CYS A 67 -7.06 9.77 -19.63
C CYS A 67 -7.45 9.82 -21.11
N ARG A 68 -8.31 8.89 -21.49
CA ARG A 68 -9.06 8.95 -22.74
C ARG A 68 -10.48 9.44 -22.41
N HIS A 69 -10.80 10.63 -22.86
CA HIS A 69 -12.12 11.22 -22.74
C HIS A 69 -13.21 10.39 -23.44
N ALA A 70 -14.47 10.63 -23.13
CA ALA A 70 -15.60 9.89 -23.68
C ALA A 70 -15.73 9.98 -25.22
N ASP A 71 -15.17 11.01 -25.84
CA ASP A 71 -15.10 11.19 -27.29
C ASP A 71 -13.84 10.59 -27.95
N GLY A 72 -12.95 9.99 -27.14
CA GLY A 72 -11.70 9.38 -27.59
C GLY A 72 -10.48 10.29 -27.58
N ASN A 73 -10.63 11.59 -27.25
CA ASN A 73 -9.51 12.51 -27.11
C ASN A 73 -8.62 12.14 -25.92
N LEU A 74 -7.32 12.33 -26.06
CA LEU A 74 -6.32 12.04 -25.02
C LEU A 74 -5.79 13.32 -24.33
N SER A 75 -6.06 14.49 -24.89
CA SER A 75 -5.51 15.75 -24.39
C SER A 75 -6.36 16.30 -23.24
N THR A 76 -5.75 16.45 -22.08
CA THR A 76 -6.34 17.00 -20.87
C THR A 76 -5.55 18.21 -20.40
N GLN A 77 -6.23 19.28 -19.99
CA GLN A 77 -5.63 20.43 -19.36
C GLN A 77 -6.25 20.63 -17.98
N LEU A 78 -5.42 20.63 -16.94
CA LEU A 78 -5.91 20.82 -15.57
C LEU A 78 -5.55 22.21 -15.09
N VAL A 79 -6.56 22.99 -14.74
CA VAL A 79 -6.41 24.33 -14.15
C VAL A 79 -7.13 24.41 -12.82
N VAL A 80 -6.62 25.22 -11.90
CA VAL A 80 -7.24 25.45 -10.59
C VAL A 80 -8.62 26.09 -10.76
N ALA A 81 -9.63 25.45 -10.18
CA ALA A 81 -10.99 25.97 -10.05
C ALA A 81 -11.26 26.60 -8.68
N GLY A 82 -10.41 26.31 -7.69
CA GLY A 82 -10.52 26.81 -6.34
C GLY A 82 -9.71 25.95 -5.36
N SER A 83 -9.74 26.30 -4.10
CA SER A 83 -9.18 25.49 -3.02
C SER A 83 -9.88 25.79 -1.70
N ASP A 84 -9.94 24.81 -0.82
CA ASP A 84 -10.44 24.96 0.54
C ASP A 84 -9.61 24.14 1.54
N THR A 85 -9.84 24.41 2.82
CA THR A 85 -9.24 23.64 3.91
C THR A 85 -10.34 23.30 4.92
N GLN A 86 -10.51 22.03 5.18
CA GLN A 86 -11.48 21.50 6.15
C GLN A 86 -10.75 20.67 7.21
N GLY A 87 -10.63 21.21 8.41
CA GLY A 87 -9.83 20.61 9.48
C GLY A 87 -8.35 20.54 9.09
N ASP A 88 -7.82 19.34 9.02
CA ASP A 88 -6.42 19.04 8.66
C ASP A 88 -6.22 18.70 7.17
N ILE A 89 -7.28 18.78 6.35
CA ILE A 89 -7.24 18.48 4.92
C ILE A 89 -7.35 19.76 4.10
N THR A 90 -6.34 20.02 3.26
CA THR A 90 -6.36 21.06 2.22
C THR A 90 -6.64 20.38 0.88
N THR A 91 -7.62 20.91 0.13
CA THR A 91 -7.99 20.45 -1.21
C THR A 91 -7.73 21.54 -2.25
N ILE A 92 -7.09 21.17 -3.36
CA ILE A 92 -6.97 22.00 -4.56
C ILE A 92 -7.89 21.39 -5.61
N HIS A 93 -8.93 22.11 -6.01
CA HIS A 93 -9.88 21.69 -7.03
C HIS A 93 -9.36 22.05 -8.41
N LEU A 94 -9.12 21.05 -9.24
CA LEU A 94 -8.76 21.23 -10.64
C LEU A 94 -9.94 20.87 -11.54
N LYS A 95 -10.00 21.50 -12.70
CA LYS A 95 -10.96 21.19 -13.77
C LYS A 95 -10.27 21.25 -15.13
N ASP A 96 -10.79 20.48 -16.07
CA ASP A 96 -10.51 20.73 -17.49
C ASP A 96 -11.40 21.87 -17.99
N PRO A 97 -10.88 22.86 -18.75
CA PRO A 97 -11.68 23.98 -19.26
C PRO A 97 -12.72 23.58 -20.32
N VAL A 98 -12.54 22.44 -20.98
CA VAL A 98 -13.37 21.98 -22.10
C VAL A 98 -14.22 20.77 -21.69
N TYR A 99 -13.61 19.77 -21.03
CA TYR A 99 -14.26 18.55 -20.61
C TYR A 99 -14.86 18.70 -19.21
N ALA A 100 -15.95 18.01 -18.95
CA ALA A 100 -16.59 17.98 -17.64
C ALA A 100 -15.84 17.03 -16.68
N LEU A 101 -14.52 17.20 -16.59
CA LEU A 101 -13.57 16.44 -15.76
C LEU A 101 -13.14 17.28 -14.56
N ARG A 102 -13.05 16.65 -13.39
CA ARG A 102 -12.54 17.25 -12.15
C ARG A 102 -11.48 16.34 -11.53
N VAL A 103 -10.45 16.98 -10.99
CA VAL A 103 -9.37 16.32 -10.24
C VAL A 103 -9.15 17.12 -8.95
N ASP A 104 -9.30 16.47 -7.81
CA ASP A 104 -9.06 17.08 -6.50
C ASP A 104 -7.73 16.57 -5.94
N LEU A 105 -6.76 17.46 -5.76
CA LEU A 105 -5.51 17.16 -5.06
C LEU A 105 -5.72 17.42 -3.57
N LYS A 106 -5.55 16.37 -2.76
CA LYS A 106 -5.80 16.42 -1.33
C LYS A 106 -4.54 16.22 -0.52
N TYR A 107 -4.37 17.02 0.51
CA TYR A 107 -3.23 16.99 1.41
C TYR A 107 -3.73 17.02 2.85
N LYS A 108 -3.40 16.00 3.63
CA LYS A 108 -3.72 15.93 5.06
C LYS A 108 -2.46 16.11 5.88
N THR A 109 -2.48 17.03 6.82
CA THR A 109 -1.35 17.30 7.73
C THR A 109 -1.50 16.58 9.06
N TYR A 110 -0.39 16.07 9.60
CA TYR A 110 -0.28 15.45 10.91
C TYR A 110 0.82 16.17 11.70
N PRO A 111 0.47 17.30 12.38
CA PRO A 111 1.46 18.20 12.97
C PRO A 111 2.29 17.56 14.09
N ASP A 112 1.72 16.64 14.85
CA ASP A 112 2.35 16.01 16.00
C ASP A 112 3.38 14.92 15.65
N VAL A 113 3.46 14.56 14.36
CA VAL A 113 4.39 13.52 13.85
C VAL A 113 5.16 13.95 12.61
N ASP A 114 5.05 15.21 12.19
CA ASP A 114 5.73 15.79 11.02
C ASP A 114 5.48 15.03 9.71
N MET A 115 4.19 14.74 9.42
CA MET A 115 3.79 14.02 8.23
C MET A 115 2.74 14.79 7.43
N ILE A 116 2.74 14.58 6.11
CA ILE A 116 1.69 15.00 5.18
C ILE A 116 1.32 13.79 4.32
N GLU A 117 0.03 13.45 4.24
CA GLU A 117 -0.49 12.52 3.23
C GLU A 117 -0.99 13.30 2.02
N ALA A 118 -0.70 12.81 0.82
CA ALA A 118 -1.20 13.34 -0.45
C ALA A 118 -1.93 12.24 -1.24
N TRP A 119 -3.08 12.57 -1.83
CA TRP A 119 -3.80 11.70 -2.76
C TRP A 119 -4.62 12.52 -3.73
N THR A 120 -5.12 11.84 -4.76
CA THR A 120 -5.91 12.45 -5.85
C THR A 120 -7.27 11.77 -5.96
N GLU A 121 -8.32 12.57 -6.15
CA GLU A 121 -9.66 12.08 -6.48
C GLU A 121 -10.05 12.59 -7.87
N VAL A 122 -10.54 11.68 -8.72
CA VAL A 122 -10.93 11.98 -10.11
C VAL A 122 -12.41 11.69 -10.30
N SER A 123 -13.14 12.62 -10.91
CA SER A 123 -14.56 12.45 -11.26
C SER A 123 -14.90 13.16 -12.57
N HIS A 124 -15.96 12.74 -13.24
CA HIS A 124 -16.41 13.40 -14.47
C HIS A 124 -17.93 13.37 -14.66
N GLN A 125 -18.43 14.25 -15.54
CA GLN A 125 -19.82 14.33 -15.97
C GLN A 125 -19.97 14.22 -17.50
N GLU A 126 -18.98 13.66 -18.20
CA GLU A 126 -19.01 13.44 -19.63
C GLU A 126 -20.14 12.46 -20.04
N LYS A 127 -20.52 12.46 -21.33
CA LYS A 127 -21.66 11.65 -21.81
C LYS A 127 -21.39 10.14 -21.91
N GLY A 128 -20.12 9.72 -21.76
CA GLY A 128 -19.67 8.32 -21.74
C GLY A 128 -18.71 8.06 -20.61
N ALA A 129 -18.10 6.88 -20.56
CA ALA A 129 -17.04 6.58 -19.60
C ALA A 129 -15.73 7.25 -20.02
N VAL A 130 -14.97 7.71 -19.04
CA VAL A 130 -13.58 8.17 -19.20
C VAL A 130 -12.66 7.03 -18.77
N THR A 131 -11.63 6.74 -19.58
CA THR A 131 -10.66 5.70 -19.23
C THR A 131 -9.39 6.37 -18.69
N LEU A 132 -9.09 6.13 -17.41
CA LEU A 132 -7.87 6.59 -16.77
C LEU A 132 -6.72 5.66 -17.17
N THR A 133 -5.63 6.21 -17.65
CA THR A 133 -4.44 5.47 -18.12
C THR A 133 -3.19 5.81 -17.32
N THR A 134 -3.11 7.02 -16.75
CA THR A 134 -2.10 7.43 -15.78
C THR A 134 -2.78 8.24 -14.68
N PHE A 135 -2.53 7.89 -13.43
CA PHE A 135 -3.21 8.49 -12.27
C PHE A 135 -2.35 8.36 -11.02
N ALA A 136 -1.26 9.12 -10.97
CA ALA A 136 -0.40 9.15 -9.79
C ALA A 136 -1.18 9.61 -8.54
N SER A 137 -0.84 9.07 -7.39
CA SER A 137 -1.35 9.57 -6.10
C SER A 137 -0.89 10.99 -5.84
N ALA A 138 0.38 11.26 -6.15
CA ALA A 138 0.99 12.57 -6.15
C ALA A 138 2.25 12.58 -7.02
N MET A 139 2.64 13.77 -7.46
CA MET A 139 3.97 14.06 -7.98
C MET A 139 4.65 15.02 -7.02
N LEU A 140 5.93 14.83 -6.77
CA LEU A 140 6.73 15.72 -5.93
C LEU A 140 8.01 16.11 -6.67
N PRO A 141 8.25 17.40 -6.96
CA PRO A 141 9.56 17.86 -7.37
C PRO A 141 10.51 17.76 -6.18
N ILE A 142 11.57 16.96 -6.31
CA ILE A 142 12.52 16.77 -5.23
C ILE A 142 13.46 17.95 -5.15
N ARG A 143 14.30 18.12 -6.11
CA ARG A 143 15.21 19.24 -6.27
C ARG A 143 16.18 19.00 -7.43
N ARG A 144 17.00 19.98 -7.69
CA ARG A 144 18.12 19.93 -8.62
C ARG A 144 19.42 19.54 -7.93
N GLY A 145 20.25 18.77 -8.60
CA GLY A 145 21.61 18.47 -8.16
C GLY A 145 21.78 17.09 -7.51
N ASN A 146 22.79 16.93 -6.69
CA ASN A 146 23.21 15.64 -6.13
C ASN A 146 22.21 15.11 -5.10
N VAL A 147 21.26 14.29 -5.59
CA VAL A 147 20.24 13.61 -4.79
C VAL A 147 20.50 12.10 -4.81
N TRP A 148 20.45 11.50 -3.65
CA TRP A 148 20.55 10.06 -3.47
C TRP A 148 19.20 9.48 -3.06
N MET A 149 18.82 8.36 -3.64
CA MET A 149 17.63 7.62 -3.25
C MET A 149 18.00 6.35 -2.51
N SER A 150 17.45 6.16 -1.32
CA SER A 150 17.55 4.91 -0.56
C SER A 150 16.21 4.19 -0.64
N HIS A 151 16.24 2.89 -0.93
CA HIS A 151 15.06 2.03 -0.97
C HIS A 151 15.40 0.63 -0.46
N LEU A 152 14.38 -0.17 -0.20
CA LEU A 152 14.54 -1.54 0.25
C LEU A 152 14.34 -2.50 -0.91
N TRP A 153 15.23 -3.50 -0.98
CA TRP A 153 15.16 -4.56 -1.97
C TRP A 153 15.51 -5.91 -1.33
N GLY A 154 15.03 -6.99 -1.90
CA GLY A 154 15.38 -8.31 -1.38
C GLY A 154 14.82 -9.48 -2.17
N THR A 155 14.85 -10.62 -1.52
CA THR A 155 14.25 -11.88 -1.98
C THR A 155 13.83 -12.69 -0.77
N TRP A 156 13.12 -13.77 -0.97
CA TRP A 156 12.74 -14.66 0.12
C TRP A 156 13.95 -15.07 0.98
N ALA A 157 13.80 -14.96 2.30
CA ALA A 157 14.83 -15.17 3.33
C ALA A 157 16.05 -14.22 3.23
N SER A 158 15.92 -13.12 2.48
CA SER A 158 16.90 -12.02 2.40
C SER A 158 16.20 -10.71 2.03
N GLU A 159 15.17 -10.39 2.78
CA GLU A 159 14.33 -9.20 2.57
C GLU A 159 14.99 -7.94 3.18
N CYS A 160 14.48 -6.77 2.81
CA CYS A 160 14.82 -5.48 3.43
C CYS A 160 16.31 -5.06 3.33
N ASN A 161 17.00 -5.43 2.26
CA ASN A 161 18.36 -4.91 2.03
C ASN A 161 18.28 -3.46 1.57
N VAL A 162 19.02 -2.58 2.23
CA VAL A 162 19.08 -1.16 1.86
C VAL A 162 19.94 -0.99 0.60
N THR A 163 19.34 -0.41 -0.44
CA THR A 163 20.02 0.01 -1.66
C THR A 163 20.04 1.53 -1.71
N GLU A 164 21.15 2.12 -2.11
CA GLU A 164 21.32 3.56 -2.21
C GLU A 164 21.93 3.90 -3.57
N GLU A 165 21.27 4.77 -4.32
CA GLU A 165 21.65 5.15 -5.68
C GLU A 165 21.62 6.66 -5.84
N GLU A 166 22.63 7.21 -6.52
CA GLU A 166 22.61 8.61 -6.97
C GLU A 166 21.67 8.75 -8.14
N LEU A 167 20.82 9.77 -8.13
CA LEU A 167 19.89 10.04 -9.23
C LEU A 167 20.64 10.69 -10.40
N HIS A 168 20.52 10.08 -11.58
CA HIS A 168 21.11 10.54 -12.82
C HIS A 168 20.03 10.79 -13.89
N ALA A 169 20.41 11.45 -15.00
CA ALA A 169 19.50 11.68 -16.11
C ALA A 169 18.83 10.39 -16.60
N GLY A 170 17.50 10.43 -16.74
CA GLY A 170 16.66 9.29 -17.10
C GLY A 170 15.67 8.93 -16.02
N GLU A 171 15.33 7.66 -15.92
CA GLU A 171 14.30 7.14 -15.00
C GLU A 171 14.86 6.07 -14.08
N LEU A 172 14.47 6.15 -12.80
CA LEU A 172 14.63 5.08 -11.83
C LEU A 172 13.24 4.64 -11.36
N VAL A 173 12.93 3.34 -11.52
CA VAL A 173 11.60 2.80 -11.24
C VAL A 173 11.68 1.65 -10.25
N ILE A 174 10.92 1.76 -9.16
CA ILE A 174 10.63 0.69 -8.22
C ILE A 174 9.20 0.27 -8.48
N ARG A 175 8.97 -1.04 -8.68
CA ARG A 175 7.67 -1.54 -9.11
C ARG A 175 7.36 -2.88 -8.47
N ASN A 176 6.13 -3.01 -7.93
CA ASN A 176 5.53 -4.29 -7.63
C ASN A 176 4.49 -4.66 -8.69
N HIS A 177 4.54 -5.90 -9.19
CA HIS A 177 3.53 -6.49 -10.07
C HIS A 177 3.13 -7.91 -9.64
N ASP A 178 3.39 -8.23 -8.37
CA ASP A 178 3.11 -9.53 -7.74
C ASP A 178 1.78 -9.53 -6.95
N GLY A 179 0.98 -8.46 -7.07
CA GLY A 179 -0.24 -8.29 -6.32
C GLY A 179 0.04 -8.05 -4.83
N VAL A 180 -0.64 -8.80 -3.96
CA VAL A 180 -0.55 -8.63 -2.49
C VAL A 180 0.82 -9.03 -1.91
N ARG A 181 1.61 -9.82 -2.62
CA ARG A 181 3.00 -10.15 -2.25
C ARG A 181 3.96 -9.05 -2.68
N ASN A 182 3.92 -7.92 -2.01
CA ASN A 182 4.59 -6.69 -2.45
C ASN A 182 5.79 -6.27 -1.58
N THR A 183 6.33 -7.14 -0.75
CA THR A 183 7.43 -6.81 0.17
C THR A 183 8.63 -7.77 0.12
N HIS A 184 8.62 -8.77 -0.77
CA HIS A 184 9.76 -9.69 -0.90
C HIS A 184 10.89 -9.11 -1.76
N THR A 185 10.53 -8.45 -2.87
CA THR A 185 11.50 -7.90 -3.80
C THR A 185 11.69 -6.41 -3.57
N ASP A 186 10.63 -5.64 -3.66
CA ASP A 186 10.63 -4.19 -3.54
C ASP A 186 9.67 -3.75 -2.44
N HIS A 187 9.86 -2.53 -1.93
CA HIS A 187 8.99 -1.92 -0.94
C HIS A 187 8.43 -0.60 -1.46
N ALA A 188 7.23 -0.23 -1.00
CA ALA A 188 6.53 0.97 -1.44
C ALA A 188 7.01 2.25 -0.74
N GLU A 189 8.25 2.26 -0.25
CA GLU A 189 8.86 3.41 0.43
C GLU A 189 10.25 3.74 -0.10
N VAL A 190 10.56 5.03 -0.10
CA VAL A 190 11.86 5.58 -0.49
C VAL A 190 12.26 6.75 0.41
N MET A 191 13.56 7.01 0.52
CA MET A 191 14.10 8.21 1.13
C MET A 191 15.04 8.92 0.15
N PHE A 192 14.85 10.23 -0.02
CA PHE A 192 15.71 11.08 -0.84
C PHE A 192 16.62 11.90 0.05
N SER A 193 17.93 11.67 -0.05
CA SER A 193 18.95 12.45 0.61
C SER A 193 19.37 13.61 -0.28
N LEU A 194 19.23 14.82 0.23
CA LEU A 194 19.48 16.07 -0.51
C LEU A 194 20.91 16.54 -0.28
N ASP A 195 21.57 17.09 -1.30
CA ASP A 195 22.95 17.57 -1.25
C ASP A 195 23.99 16.46 -0.94
N GLY A 196 23.77 15.27 -1.50
CA GLY A 196 24.62 14.11 -1.33
C GLY A 196 24.03 13.08 -0.37
N LYS A 197 24.76 11.99 -0.19
CA LYS A 197 24.35 10.85 0.61
C LYS A 197 24.19 11.23 2.09
N ALA A 198 22.97 11.12 2.63
CA ALA A 198 22.71 11.38 4.04
C ALA A 198 23.35 10.33 4.93
N ARG A 199 23.59 10.72 6.18
CA ARG A 199 24.01 9.84 7.26
C ARG A 199 22.82 9.45 8.12
N GLU A 200 23.05 8.52 9.02
CA GLU A 200 22.06 8.04 9.98
C GLU A 200 21.35 9.19 10.72
N ASN A 201 22.12 10.15 11.27
CA ASN A 201 21.62 11.22 12.13
C ASN A 201 21.89 12.64 11.59
N SER A 202 22.22 12.80 10.32
CA SER A 202 22.48 14.11 9.73
C SER A 202 22.25 14.12 8.22
N GLY A 203 21.86 15.28 7.70
CA GLY A 203 21.52 15.52 6.30
C GLY A 203 20.02 15.74 6.12
N ASP A 204 19.68 16.47 5.08
CA ASP A 204 18.31 16.75 4.69
C ASP A 204 17.73 15.55 3.94
N VAL A 205 16.63 14.99 4.44
CA VAL A 205 16.00 13.78 3.89
C VAL A 205 14.51 14.00 3.70
N ILE A 206 14.01 13.68 2.51
CA ILE A 206 12.59 13.52 2.22
C ILE A 206 12.26 12.03 2.28
N GLY A 207 11.30 11.63 3.10
CA GLY A 207 10.75 10.28 3.12
C GLY A 207 9.40 10.22 2.42
N ALA A 208 9.16 9.17 1.66
CA ALA A 208 7.90 8.91 0.97
C ALA A 208 7.51 7.43 1.08
N ALA A 209 6.24 7.14 1.43
CA ALA A 209 5.71 5.78 1.49
C ALA A 209 4.30 5.75 0.88
N LEU A 210 4.09 4.90 -0.12
CA LEU A 210 2.77 4.71 -0.73
C LEU A 210 1.97 3.68 0.08
N CYS A 211 0.83 4.10 0.63
CA CYS A 211 -0.06 3.28 1.44
C CYS A 211 -0.95 2.40 0.54
N TYR A 212 -0.36 1.40 -0.10
CA TYR A 212 -1.06 0.52 -1.03
C TYR A 212 -0.48 -0.89 -1.02
N MET A 213 -1.35 -1.89 -0.99
CA MET A 213 -0.99 -3.31 -0.90
C MET A 213 -1.14 -4.07 -2.22
N GLY A 214 -1.32 -3.38 -3.35
CA GLY A 214 -1.44 -3.97 -4.68
C GLY A 214 -0.21 -3.69 -5.55
N ASN A 215 -0.42 -3.72 -6.86
CA ASN A 215 0.61 -3.35 -7.84
C ASN A 215 0.84 -1.85 -7.80
N TYR A 216 2.04 -1.43 -7.52
CA TYR A 216 2.43 -0.02 -7.41
C TYR A 216 3.65 0.32 -8.26
N ARG A 217 3.80 1.60 -8.53
CA ARG A 217 4.98 2.18 -9.15
C ARG A 217 5.42 3.42 -8.39
N LEU A 218 6.69 3.42 -7.98
CA LEU A 218 7.43 4.59 -7.54
C LEU A 218 8.44 4.92 -8.63
N LYS A 219 8.37 6.11 -9.20
CA LYS A 219 9.23 6.50 -10.30
C LYS A 219 9.88 7.84 -10.04
N THR A 220 11.19 7.90 -10.22
CA THR A 220 11.95 9.16 -10.25
C THR A 220 12.38 9.44 -11.68
N VAL A 221 12.14 10.65 -12.15
CA VAL A 221 12.58 11.14 -13.45
C VAL A 221 13.54 12.28 -13.24
N THR A 222 14.70 12.23 -13.88
CA THR A 222 15.65 13.34 -13.92
C THR A 222 15.67 13.93 -15.32
N ASP A 223 15.30 15.21 -15.45
CA ASP A 223 15.20 15.90 -16.73
C ASP A 223 16.55 16.42 -17.27
N ASP A 224 16.52 17.01 -18.46
CA ASP A 224 17.68 17.60 -19.15
C ASP A 224 18.32 18.80 -18.43
N THR A 225 17.71 19.28 -17.36
CA THR A 225 18.19 20.38 -16.52
C THR A 225 18.55 19.94 -15.12
N ASP A 226 18.68 18.63 -14.91
CA ASP A 226 19.07 18.02 -13.64
C ASP A 226 18.03 18.23 -12.51
N TYR A 227 16.74 18.41 -12.88
CA TYR A 227 15.64 18.37 -11.93
C TYR A 227 15.14 16.94 -11.74
N HIS A 228 14.91 16.56 -10.48
CA HIS A 228 14.36 15.26 -10.11
C HIS A 228 12.90 15.39 -9.71
N TYR A 229 12.06 14.54 -10.31
CA TYR A 229 10.62 14.47 -10.05
C TYR A 229 10.27 13.07 -9.58
N PHE A 230 9.52 12.97 -8.50
CA PHE A 230 9.05 11.71 -7.96
C PHE A 230 7.56 11.53 -8.18
N PHE A 231 7.17 10.39 -8.74
CA PHE A 231 5.79 9.99 -8.98
C PHE A 231 5.51 8.72 -8.20
N ALA A 232 4.38 8.66 -7.52
CA ALA A 232 3.97 7.47 -6.77
C ALA A 232 2.50 7.18 -7.02
N GLY A 233 2.14 5.91 -7.19
CA GLY A 233 0.77 5.50 -7.41
C GLY A 233 0.60 4.03 -7.72
N ILE A 234 -0.61 3.64 -8.08
CA ILE A 234 -0.91 2.32 -8.64
C ILE A 234 -0.12 2.15 -9.94
N ASP A 235 0.42 0.93 -10.15
CA ASP A 235 1.08 0.63 -11.43
C ASP A 235 0.04 0.53 -12.55
N GLU A 236 0.14 1.43 -13.51
CA GLU A 236 -0.75 1.48 -14.67
C GLU A 236 -0.33 0.53 -15.80
N GLN A 237 0.79 -0.18 -15.68
CA GLN A 237 1.23 -1.12 -16.70
C GLN A 237 0.26 -2.30 -16.81
N ASN A 238 -0.25 -2.53 -18.02
CA ASN A 238 -1.26 -3.54 -18.32
C ASN A 238 -2.58 -3.36 -17.54
N SER A 239 -2.88 -2.12 -17.16
CA SER A 239 -4.06 -1.74 -16.38
C SER A 239 -4.64 -0.42 -16.91
N GLU A 240 -5.95 -0.31 -16.87
CA GLU A 240 -6.67 0.94 -17.09
C GLU A 240 -7.91 0.94 -16.20
N TYR A 241 -8.38 2.11 -15.80
CA TYR A 241 -9.59 2.23 -15.01
C TYR A 241 -10.68 2.95 -15.82
N ARG A 242 -11.80 2.28 -16.03
CA ARG A 242 -12.97 2.85 -16.72
C ARG A 242 -13.89 3.53 -15.73
N LEU A 243 -13.70 4.83 -15.56
CA LEU A 243 -14.50 5.66 -14.66
C LEU A 243 -15.86 5.96 -15.31
N LYS A 244 -16.94 5.61 -14.64
CA LYS A 244 -18.28 5.92 -15.08
C LYS A 244 -18.69 7.34 -14.66
N LYS A 245 -19.63 7.91 -15.41
CA LYS A 245 -20.18 9.23 -15.08
C LYS A 245 -20.71 9.29 -13.66
N GLY A 246 -20.23 10.26 -12.88
CA GLY A 246 -20.63 10.49 -11.50
C GLY A 246 -19.92 9.64 -10.46
N GLU A 247 -19.13 8.65 -10.87
CA GLU A 247 -18.23 7.94 -9.96
C GLU A 247 -17.03 8.82 -9.56
N VAL A 248 -16.45 8.50 -8.42
CA VAL A 248 -15.18 9.09 -7.94
C VAL A 248 -14.15 7.98 -7.83
N PHE A 249 -13.03 8.13 -8.53
CA PHE A 249 -11.86 7.29 -8.37
C PHE A 249 -10.88 7.99 -7.41
N ALA A 250 -10.54 7.35 -6.31
CA ALA A 250 -9.55 7.84 -5.36
C ALA A 250 -8.28 7.01 -5.44
N THR A 251 -7.12 7.67 -5.59
CA THR A 251 -5.82 7.02 -5.56
C THR A 251 -5.43 6.62 -4.12
N PRO A 252 -4.50 5.67 -3.95
CA PRO A 252 -3.88 5.43 -2.64
C PRO A 252 -3.23 6.70 -2.09
N ARG A 253 -3.05 6.76 -0.77
CA ARG A 253 -2.36 7.87 -0.11
C ARG A 253 -0.84 7.70 -0.19
N LEU A 254 -0.15 8.78 -0.46
CA LEU A 254 1.31 8.89 -0.36
C LEU A 254 1.64 9.65 0.92
N ALA A 255 2.26 8.98 1.88
CA ALA A 255 2.74 9.60 3.11
C ALA A 255 4.11 10.22 2.87
N LEU A 256 4.27 11.50 3.24
CA LEU A 256 5.46 12.31 3.02
C LEU A 256 5.97 12.89 4.34
N THR A 257 7.29 12.93 4.49
CA THR A 257 7.95 13.60 5.61
C THR A 257 9.24 14.29 5.17
N PHE A 258 9.74 15.19 6.00
CA PHE A 258 11.05 15.80 5.86
C PHE A 258 11.79 15.78 7.20
N SER A 259 13.10 15.55 7.18
CA SER A 259 13.95 15.58 8.35
C SER A 259 15.32 16.20 8.06
N LYS A 260 15.85 16.97 9.00
CA LYS A 260 17.25 17.42 9.03
C LYS A 260 18.18 16.48 9.82
N GLU A 261 17.57 15.49 10.47
CA GLU A 261 18.28 14.54 11.32
C GLU A 261 18.59 13.23 10.57
N GLY A 262 18.88 13.33 9.28
CA GLY A 262 19.22 12.20 8.44
C GLY A 262 18.12 11.17 8.26
N LEU A 263 18.52 9.95 7.89
CA LEU A 263 17.61 8.83 7.62
C LEU A 263 16.81 8.42 8.87
N SER A 264 17.44 8.38 10.04
CA SER A 264 16.78 8.06 11.31
C SER A 264 15.69 9.06 11.69
N GLY A 265 15.88 10.35 11.39
CA GLY A 265 14.86 11.36 11.65
C GLY A 265 13.60 11.12 10.84
N ALA A 266 13.76 10.88 9.53
CA ALA A 266 12.64 10.54 8.65
C ALA A 266 11.96 9.22 9.06
N SER A 267 12.75 8.18 9.36
CA SER A 267 12.26 6.89 9.84
C SER A 267 11.43 7.03 11.12
N ARG A 268 11.91 7.78 12.11
CA ARG A 268 11.15 8.03 13.36
C ARG A 268 9.83 8.76 13.13
N ASN A 269 9.73 9.63 12.13
CA ASN A 269 8.47 10.28 11.77
C ASN A 269 7.45 9.24 11.29
N PHE A 270 7.86 8.34 10.38
CA PHE A 270 7.02 7.22 9.93
C PHE A 270 6.60 6.30 11.09
N HIS A 271 7.51 5.97 12.01
CA HIS A 271 7.20 5.13 13.17
C HIS A 271 6.16 5.78 14.08
N ARG A 272 6.28 7.08 14.37
CA ARG A 272 5.28 7.82 15.20
C ARG A 272 3.94 7.88 14.49
N TRP A 273 3.94 8.20 13.19
CA TRP A 273 2.72 8.25 12.38
C TRP A 273 2.05 6.88 12.29
N GLY A 274 2.82 5.81 12.01
CA GLY A 274 2.32 4.44 11.96
C GLY A 274 1.64 4.02 13.26
N ARG A 275 2.29 4.24 14.41
CA ARG A 275 1.73 3.89 15.71
C ARG A 275 0.46 4.66 16.06
N ARG A 276 0.41 5.96 15.76
CA ARG A 276 -0.71 6.83 16.18
C ARG A 276 -1.90 6.80 15.24
N TYR A 277 -1.66 6.62 13.94
CA TYR A 277 -2.68 6.86 12.93
C TYR A 277 -2.97 5.66 12.02
N GLN A 278 -2.08 4.67 11.94
CA GLN A 278 -2.25 3.54 11.03
C GLN A 278 -2.52 2.22 11.75
N LEU A 279 -1.92 2.01 12.91
CA LEU A 279 -2.03 0.74 13.63
C LEU A 279 -3.07 0.83 14.74
N ALA A 280 -4.03 -0.08 14.75
CA ALA A 280 -4.92 -0.26 15.88
C ALA A 280 -4.09 -0.60 17.15
N ASN A 281 -4.30 0.15 18.23
CA ASN A 281 -3.51 0.02 19.45
C ASN A 281 -1.99 0.12 19.23
N GLY A 282 -1.54 1.00 18.32
CA GLY A 282 -0.13 1.11 17.90
C GLY A 282 0.85 1.43 19.03
N ASP A 283 0.40 2.11 20.11
CA ASP A 283 1.22 2.43 21.28
C ASP A 283 1.25 1.32 22.34
N LYS A 284 0.50 0.21 22.17
CA LYS A 284 0.60 -0.94 23.08
C LYS A 284 1.85 -1.75 22.75
N GLU A 285 2.49 -2.29 23.78
CA GLU A 285 3.57 -3.25 23.62
C GLU A 285 3.11 -4.49 22.86
N ARG A 286 3.99 -5.05 22.08
CA ARG A 286 3.77 -6.30 21.34
C ARG A 286 4.28 -7.46 22.18
N MET A 287 3.49 -8.54 22.25
CA MET A 287 3.83 -9.75 22.98
C MET A 287 5.03 -10.45 22.35
N VAL A 288 5.87 -11.05 23.20
CA VAL A 288 6.93 -11.97 22.76
C VAL A 288 6.29 -13.25 22.24
N LEU A 289 6.45 -13.52 20.95
CA LEU A 289 5.71 -14.53 20.20
C LEU A 289 6.60 -15.72 19.79
N LEU A 290 6.10 -16.94 19.96
CA LEU A 290 6.58 -18.14 19.30
C LEU A 290 5.58 -18.61 18.25
N ASN A 291 6.02 -18.79 17.00
CA ASN A 291 5.23 -19.40 15.94
C ASN A 291 5.67 -20.88 15.75
N SER A 292 4.73 -21.77 15.49
CA SER A 292 5.03 -23.20 15.36
C SER A 292 5.68 -23.62 14.05
N TRP A 293 5.64 -22.76 12.99
CA TRP A 293 6.00 -23.17 11.63
C TRP A 293 7.39 -23.79 11.52
N GLU A 294 8.44 -23.06 11.89
CA GLU A 294 9.82 -23.55 11.78
C GLU A 294 10.13 -24.72 12.76
N GLY A 295 9.27 -24.94 13.75
CA GLY A 295 9.43 -26.03 14.69
C GLY A 295 8.86 -27.36 14.21
N VAL A 296 7.69 -27.35 13.56
CA VAL A 296 6.95 -28.57 13.25
C VAL A 296 6.32 -28.61 11.85
N TYR A 297 6.35 -27.48 11.11
CA TYR A 297 5.67 -27.36 9.82
C TYR A 297 4.20 -27.86 9.90
N PHE A 298 3.81 -28.78 9.02
CA PHE A 298 2.46 -29.38 8.98
C PHE A 298 2.20 -30.46 10.07
N ASP A 299 3.18 -30.84 10.87
CA ASP A 299 3.06 -31.91 11.88
C ASP A 299 2.43 -31.40 13.18
N ILE A 300 1.35 -30.63 13.01
CA ILE A 300 0.51 -30.12 14.10
C ILE A 300 -0.15 -31.30 14.81
N ASN A 301 -0.05 -31.35 16.14
CA ASN A 301 -0.79 -32.26 16.99
C ASN A 301 -0.99 -31.65 18.39
N GLN A 302 -2.03 -32.13 19.11
CA GLN A 302 -2.44 -31.54 20.40
C GLN A 302 -1.29 -31.52 21.42
N GLN A 303 -0.57 -32.62 21.58
CA GLN A 303 0.52 -32.76 22.57
C GLN A 303 1.71 -31.87 22.21
N GLY A 304 2.08 -31.79 20.93
CA GLY A 304 3.18 -30.95 20.47
C GLY A 304 2.90 -29.47 20.70
N MET A 305 1.66 -29.04 20.46
CA MET A 305 1.24 -27.65 20.72
C MET A 305 1.24 -27.33 22.22
N ASP A 306 0.74 -28.21 23.10
CA ASP A 306 0.81 -28.05 24.57
C ASP A 306 2.26 -27.93 25.04
N GLN A 307 3.19 -28.76 24.51
CA GLN A 307 4.60 -28.69 24.86
C GLN A 307 5.24 -27.36 24.40
N MET A 308 4.99 -26.91 23.17
CA MET A 308 5.54 -25.64 22.68
C MET A 308 5.02 -24.44 23.48
N MET A 309 3.76 -24.48 23.95
CA MET A 309 3.22 -23.46 24.85
C MET A 309 3.92 -23.48 26.23
N ALA A 310 4.22 -24.66 26.76
CA ALA A 310 4.99 -24.80 28.00
C ALA A 310 6.41 -24.25 27.84
N ASP A 311 7.07 -24.57 26.72
CA ASP A 311 8.44 -24.16 26.44
C ASP A 311 8.55 -22.64 26.32
N ILE A 312 7.70 -22.00 25.52
CA ILE A 312 7.72 -20.54 25.38
C ILE A 312 7.38 -19.83 26.70
N ALA A 313 6.44 -20.36 27.47
CA ALA A 313 6.11 -19.82 28.80
C ALA A 313 7.32 -19.87 29.74
N SER A 314 8.07 -20.99 29.74
CA SER A 314 9.27 -21.16 30.57
C SER A 314 10.39 -20.17 30.23
N MET A 315 10.44 -19.68 29.00
CA MET A 315 11.39 -18.70 28.50
C MET A 315 10.91 -17.24 28.68
N GLY A 316 9.73 -17.01 29.25
CA GLY A 316 9.14 -15.69 29.44
C GLY A 316 8.40 -15.15 28.23
N GLY A 317 8.08 -15.97 27.24
CA GLY A 317 7.22 -15.57 26.13
C GLY A 317 5.76 -15.46 26.51
N GLU A 318 4.97 -14.75 25.70
CA GLU A 318 3.63 -14.31 26.07
C GLU A 318 2.54 -14.81 25.11
N LEU A 319 2.92 -15.15 23.87
CA LEU A 319 2.00 -15.55 22.81
C LEU A 319 2.54 -16.77 22.04
N PHE A 320 1.72 -17.80 21.92
CA PHE A 320 1.96 -18.91 21.03
C PHE A 320 1.03 -18.84 19.82
N VAL A 321 1.58 -18.93 18.60
CA VAL A 321 0.80 -18.93 17.35
C VAL A 321 0.92 -20.28 16.66
N MET A 322 -0.19 -20.99 16.58
CA MET A 322 -0.30 -22.20 15.76
C MET A 322 -0.39 -21.82 14.28
N ASP A 323 0.58 -22.28 13.49
CA ASP A 323 0.69 -21.98 12.06
C ASP A 323 -0.11 -22.96 11.19
N ASP A 324 0.22 -23.04 9.89
CA ASP A 324 -0.46 -23.87 8.88
C ASP A 324 -0.47 -25.36 9.25
N GLY A 325 -1.54 -26.05 8.87
CA GLY A 325 -1.64 -27.49 9.05
C GLY A 325 -2.72 -27.99 10.01
N TRP A 326 -3.48 -27.12 10.68
CA TRP A 326 -4.47 -27.48 11.70
C TRP A 326 -5.85 -27.88 11.16
N PHE A 327 -6.12 -27.69 9.87
CA PHE A 327 -7.44 -27.76 9.24
C PHE A 327 -7.51 -28.81 8.11
N GLY A 328 -8.73 -29.04 7.63
CA GLY A 328 -9.05 -29.93 6.51
C GLY A 328 -9.61 -31.28 6.98
N ASP A 329 -10.88 -31.54 6.67
CA ASP A 329 -11.56 -32.79 6.99
C ASP A 329 -11.47 -33.79 5.82
N LYS A 330 -12.15 -33.50 4.71
CA LYS A 330 -12.15 -34.33 3.50
C LYS A 330 -10.76 -34.46 2.86
N TYR A 331 -10.00 -33.36 2.84
CA TYR A 331 -8.64 -33.25 2.32
C TYR A 331 -7.70 -32.80 3.43
N PRO A 332 -7.11 -33.71 4.26
CA PRO A 332 -6.24 -33.27 5.37
C PRO A 332 -5.06 -32.43 4.92
N ARG A 333 -4.81 -31.32 5.63
CA ARG A 333 -3.71 -30.40 5.37
C ARG A 333 -2.38 -30.99 5.85
N LYS A 334 -1.73 -31.77 5.01
CA LYS A 334 -0.41 -32.40 5.28
C LYS A 334 0.72 -31.76 4.49
N ARG A 335 0.40 -30.94 3.49
CA ARG A 335 1.31 -30.23 2.58
C ARG A 335 0.58 -29.05 1.97
N ASP A 336 1.29 -28.23 1.18
CA ASP A 336 0.75 -27.07 0.47
C ASP A 336 -0.31 -27.38 -0.60
N ASN A 337 -0.65 -28.62 -0.86
CA ASN A 337 -1.41 -29.01 -2.05
C ASN A 337 -2.89 -29.31 -1.81
N SER A 338 -3.39 -29.11 -0.58
CA SER A 338 -4.79 -29.38 -0.25
C SER A 338 -5.35 -28.46 0.83
N SER A 339 -6.65 -28.40 0.93
CA SER A 339 -7.49 -27.86 2.01
C SER A 339 -7.50 -26.34 2.21
N LEU A 340 -6.66 -25.53 1.57
CA LEU A 340 -6.87 -24.09 1.64
C LEU A 340 -8.29 -23.78 1.18
N GLY A 341 -9.02 -23.02 2.01
CA GLY A 341 -10.44 -22.76 1.86
C GLY A 341 -11.35 -23.56 2.81
N ASP A 342 -10.89 -24.70 3.32
CA ASP A 342 -11.66 -25.58 4.19
C ASP A 342 -11.24 -25.39 5.66
N TRP A 343 -11.73 -24.36 6.30
CA TRP A 343 -11.31 -23.91 7.64
C TRP A 343 -11.99 -24.73 8.77
N VAL A 344 -11.95 -26.06 8.63
CA VAL A 344 -12.49 -27.02 9.61
C VAL A 344 -11.33 -27.72 10.30
N VAL A 345 -11.36 -27.78 11.64
CA VAL A 345 -10.30 -28.41 12.44
C VAL A 345 -10.13 -29.87 12.07
N ASP A 346 -8.91 -30.29 11.75
CA ASP A 346 -8.56 -31.73 11.60
C ASP A 346 -8.57 -32.40 12.98
N LYS A 347 -9.63 -33.18 13.23
CA LYS A 347 -9.82 -33.86 14.51
C LYS A 347 -8.85 -35.03 14.75
N ASN A 348 -8.14 -35.50 13.73
CA ASN A 348 -7.08 -36.49 13.91
C ASN A 348 -5.81 -35.85 14.51
N LYS A 349 -5.55 -34.57 14.16
CA LYS A 349 -4.43 -33.80 14.70
C LYS A 349 -4.78 -33.14 16.04
N LEU A 350 -5.98 -32.58 16.13
CA LEU A 350 -6.48 -31.84 17.27
C LEU A 350 -7.80 -32.42 17.76
N PRO A 351 -7.78 -33.60 18.45
CA PRO A 351 -8.99 -34.27 18.89
C PRO A 351 -9.85 -33.42 19.83
N GLU A 352 -9.23 -32.53 20.62
CA GLU A 352 -9.92 -31.61 21.52
C GLU A 352 -10.26 -30.27 20.86
N GLY A 353 -9.88 -30.09 19.59
CA GLY A 353 -10.15 -28.85 18.84
C GLY A 353 -9.36 -27.65 19.32
N ILE A 354 -9.79 -26.48 18.88
CA ILE A 354 -9.22 -25.18 19.31
C ILE A 354 -9.51 -24.97 20.81
N GLU A 355 -10.64 -25.45 21.31
CA GLU A 355 -11.00 -25.39 22.73
C GLU A 355 -9.92 -26.02 23.63
N GLY A 356 -9.37 -27.19 23.21
CA GLY A 356 -8.25 -27.82 23.89
C GLY A 356 -7.01 -26.93 23.95
N LEU A 357 -6.63 -26.35 22.82
CA LEU A 357 -5.47 -25.46 22.73
C LEU A 357 -5.63 -24.18 23.57
N LEU A 358 -6.82 -23.60 23.61
CA LEU A 358 -7.13 -22.46 24.47
C LEU A 358 -7.04 -22.81 25.96
N ARG A 359 -7.49 -24.01 26.35
CA ARG A 359 -7.32 -24.52 27.71
C ARG A 359 -5.84 -24.68 28.06
N ASP A 360 -5.04 -25.26 27.14
CA ASP A 360 -3.61 -25.51 27.33
C ASP A 360 -2.84 -24.17 27.40
N ALA A 361 -3.20 -23.18 26.58
CA ALA A 361 -2.65 -21.82 26.66
C ALA A 361 -2.90 -21.16 28.04
N ARG A 362 -4.13 -21.27 28.58
CA ARG A 362 -4.46 -20.78 29.94
C ARG A 362 -3.65 -21.50 31.01
N LYS A 363 -3.48 -22.83 30.90
CA LYS A 363 -2.69 -23.66 31.82
C LYS A 363 -1.25 -23.16 31.93
N HIS A 364 -0.65 -22.76 30.80
CA HIS A 364 0.73 -22.29 30.76
C HIS A 364 0.88 -20.75 30.90
N GLY A 365 -0.22 -20.01 30.99
CA GLY A 365 -0.21 -18.57 31.20
C GLY A 365 0.19 -17.77 29.94
N VAL A 366 0.10 -18.37 28.75
CA VAL A 366 0.35 -17.69 27.47
C VAL A 366 -0.96 -17.38 26.73
N LYS A 367 -0.93 -16.43 25.81
CA LYS A 367 -2.01 -16.18 24.87
C LYS A 367 -1.90 -17.13 23.68
N PHE A 368 -3.02 -17.32 22.97
CA PHE A 368 -3.09 -18.17 21.79
C PHE A 368 -3.40 -17.35 20.54
N GLY A 369 -2.71 -17.65 19.45
CA GLY A 369 -2.96 -17.12 18.12
C GLY A 369 -3.08 -18.24 17.08
N ILE A 370 -3.65 -17.91 15.93
CA ILE A 370 -3.93 -18.86 14.86
C ILE A 370 -3.56 -18.28 13.49
N TRP A 371 -3.04 -19.14 12.62
CA TRP A 371 -2.75 -18.82 11.22
C TRP A 371 -3.95 -19.11 10.32
N ILE A 372 -4.16 -18.22 9.34
CA ILE A 372 -5.09 -18.41 8.24
C ILE A 372 -4.49 -17.84 6.95
N GLU A 373 -4.88 -18.37 5.79
CA GLU A 373 -4.57 -17.86 4.46
C GLU A 373 -5.88 -17.76 3.64
N PRO A 374 -6.78 -16.84 4.01
CA PRO A 374 -8.18 -16.88 3.58
C PRO A 374 -8.42 -16.36 2.16
N GLU A 375 -7.41 -15.75 1.53
CA GLU A 375 -7.46 -15.28 0.14
C GLU A 375 -7.15 -16.37 -0.88
N MET A 376 -6.79 -17.56 -0.41
CA MET A 376 -6.31 -18.67 -1.22
C MET A 376 -7.19 -19.92 -1.08
N THR A 377 -7.15 -20.75 -2.11
CA THR A 377 -7.74 -22.10 -2.08
C THR A 377 -6.83 -23.10 -2.79
N ASN A 378 -7.04 -24.38 -2.59
CA ASN A 378 -6.41 -25.44 -3.39
C ASN A 378 -7.41 -26.08 -4.34
N THR A 379 -6.93 -26.64 -5.44
CA THR A 379 -7.78 -27.47 -6.33
C THR A 379 -8.30 -28.72 -5.61
N LEU A 380 -7.61 -29.17 -4.55
CA LEU A 380 -8.07 -30.24 -3.65
C LEU A 380 -8.61 -29.58 -2.37
N SER A 381 -9.81 -29.01 -2.46
CA SER A 381 -10.58 -28.45 -1.34
C SER A 381 -12.07 -28.58 -1.60
N GLU A 382 -12.87 -28.67 -0.55
CA GLU A 382 -14.33 -28.65 -0.67
C GLU A 382 -14.83 -27.27 -1.16
N LEU A 383 -14.10 -26.19 -0.83
CA LEU A 383 -14.41 -24.85 -1.32
C LEU A 383 -14.34 -24.81 -2.85
N TYR A 384 -13.25 -25.29 -3.44
CA TYR A 384 -13.09 -25.29 -4.90
C TYR A 384 -14.07 -26.23 -5.61
N GLU A 385 -14.40 -27.38 -5.00
CA GLU A 385 -15.44 -28.28 -5.54
C GLU A 385 -16.80 -27.59 -5.63
N LYS A 386 -17.14 -26.77 -4.62
CA LYS A 386 -18.44 -26.07 -4.54
C LYS A 386 -18.46 -24.77 -5.37
N HIS A 387 -17.32 -24.09 -5.45
CA HIS A 387 -17.20 -22.74 -6.02
C HIS A 387 -15.96 -22.58 -6.90
N PRO A 388 -15.84 -23.32 -8.01
CA PRO A 388 -14.72 -23.16 -8.95
C PRO A 388 -14.75 -21.80 -9.68
N ASP A 389 -15.89 -21.11 -9.62
CA ASP A 389 -16.11 -19.77 -10.16
C ASP A 389 -15.61 -18.63 -9.23
N TRP A 390 -15.14 -18.95 -8.03
CA TRP A 390 -14.68 -17.96 -7.06
C TRP A 390 -13.18 -17.62 -7.17
N VAL A 391 -12.45 -18.28 -8.06
CA VAL A 391 -11.02 -18.04 -8.23
C VAL A 391 -10.74 -17.01 -9.32
N ILE A 392 -9.63 -16.28 -9.16
CA ILE A 392 -9.11 -15.40 -10.20
C ILE A 392 -8.81 -16.21 -11.45
N LYS A 393 -9.43 -15.82 -12.55
CA LYS A 393 -9.28 -16.47 -13.85
C LYS A 393 -9.61 -15.49 -14.97
N ALA A 394 -8.68 -15.30 -15.88
CA ALA A 394 -8.93 -14.53 -17.09
C ALA A 394 -9.88 -15.30 -18.04
N PRO A 395 -10.77 -14.63 -18.79
CA PRO A 395 -11.66 -15.27 -19.74
C PRO A 395 -10.91 -16.12 -20.75
N ASN A 396 -11.45 -17.29 -21.09
CA ASN A 396 -10.87 -18.23 -22.05
C ASN A 396 -9.44 -18.70 -21.72
N ARG A 397 -9.04 -18.65 -20.46
CA ARG A 397 -7.77 -19.14 -19.96
C ARG A 397 -8.00 -20.08 -18.79
N GLU A 398 -7.06 -20.98 -18.52
CA GLU A 398 -7.04 -21.71 -17.26
C GLU A 398 -6.61 -20.81 -16.11
N ALA A 399 -7.08 -21.11 -14.90
CA ALA A 399 -6.61 -20.41 -13.70
C ALA A 399 -5.12 -20.69 -13.50
N VAL A 400 -4.36 -19.64 -13.17
CA VAL A 400 -2.93 -19.78 -12.86
C VAL A 400 -2.78 -20.47 -11.51
N LYS A 401 -2.11 -21.62 -11.52
CA LYS A 401 -1.83 -22.40 -10.32
C LYS A 401 -0.47 -22.02 -9.76
N GLY A 402 -0.45 -21.67 -8.49
CA GLY A 402 0.75 -21.35 -7.76
C GLY A 402 1.35 -22.53 -7.03
N ARG A 403 1.77 -22.28 -5.82
CA ARG A 403 2.48 -23.18 -4.90
C ARG A 403 1.96 -24.61 -4.93
N GLY A 404 2.88 -25.56 -5.10
CA GLY A 404 2.54 -26.98 -5.21
C GLY A 404 1.74 -27.39 -6.46
N GLY A 405 1.56 -26.49 -7.43
CA GLY A 405 0.75 -26.70 -8.65
C GLY A 405 -0.75 -26.82 -8.41
N THR A 406 -1.23 -26.46 -7.22
CA THR A 406 -2.63 -26.61 -6.81
C THR A 406 -3.24 -25.38 -6.18
N GLN A 407 -2.42 -24.43 -5.70
CA GLN A 407 -2.89 -23.20 -5.03
C GLN A 407 -3.47 -22.22 -6.05
N LEU A 408 -4.62 -21.64 -5.71
CA LEU A 408 -5.36 -20.67 -6.48
C LEU A 408 -5.70 -19.48 -5.59
N VAL A 409 -5.87 -18.29 -6.20
CA VAL A 409 -6.28 -17.07 -5.51
C VAL A 409 -7.79 -16.88 -5.66
N LEU A 410 -8.45 -16.53 -4.58
CA LEU A 410 -9.89 -16.18 -4.58
C LEU A 410 -10.10 -14.78 -5.17
N ASP A 411 -11.17 -14.62 -5.95
CA ASP A 411 -11.56 -13.35 -6.56
C ASP A 411 -12.29 -12.45 -5.56
N LEU A 412 -11.54 -11.64 -4.82
CA LEU A 412 -12.10 -10.66 -3.87
C LEU A 412 -12.84 -9.48 -4.55
N GLY A 413 -12.87 -9.41 -5.88
CA GLY A 413 -13.81 -8.56 -6.62
C GLY A 413 -15.26 -9.03 -6.53
N ASN A 414 -15.48 -10.29 -6.14
CA ASN A 414 -16.81 -10.88 -5.94
C ASN A 414 -17.29 -10.69 -4.49
N PRO A 415 -18.40 -9.98 -4.24
CA PRO A 415 -18.93 -9.77 -2.88
C PRO A 415 -19.19 -11.07 -2.09
N LYS A 416 -19.61 -12.15 -2.77
CA LYS A 416 -19.81 -13.45 -2.10
C LYS A 416 -18.50 -14.03 -1.56
N VAL A 417 -17.38 -13.80 -2.26
CA VAL A 417 -16.05 -14.20 -1.79
C VAL A 417 -15.62 -13.31 -0.62
N GLN A 418 -15.90 -12.01 -0.67
CA GLN A 418 -15.65 -11.11 0.46
C GLN A 418 -16.42 -11.55 1.71
N ASP A 419 -17.72 -11.87 1.56
CA ASP A 419 -18.56 -12.37 2.67
C ASP A 419 -18.01 -13.69 3.23
N PHE A 420 -17.55 -14.58 2.36
CA PHE A 420 -16.94 -15.85 2.78
C PHE A 420 -15.64 -15.61 3.58
N VAL A 421 -14.74 -14.80 3.07
CA VAL A 421 -13.47 -14.47 3.74
C VAL A 421 -13.72 -13.76 5.07
N PHE A 422 -14.64 -12.80 5.12
CA PHE A 422 -15.07 -12.16 6.36
C PHE A 422 -15.62 -13.20 7.35
N GLY A 423 -16.47 -14.11 6.87
CA GLY A 423 -17.09 -15.16 7.67
C GLY A 423 -16.08 -16.11 8.33
N ILE A 424 -14.91 -16.35 7.72
CA ILE A 424 -13.84 -17.16 8.31
C ILE A 424 -13.37 -16.51 9.62
N VAL A 425 -13.03 -15.22 9.57
CA VAL A 425 -12.53 -14.48 10.74
C VAL A 425 -13.65 -14.29 11.77
N ASP A 426 -14.84 -13.89 11.33
CA ASP A 426 -15.98 -13.64 12.21
C ASP A 426 -16.37 -14.89 12.99
N ASN A 427 -16.44 -16.04 12.32
CA ASN A 427 -16.74 -17.33 12.96
C ASN A 427 -15.65 -17.74 13.97
N LEU A 428 -14.36 -17.58 13.61
CA LEU A 428 -13.26 -17.90 14.53
C LEU A 428 -13.32 -17.03 15.78
N MET A 429 -13.44 -15.71 15.63
CA MET A 429 -13.41 -14.77 16.74
C MET A 429 -14.69 -14.81 17.59
N THR A 430 -15.84 -15.08 16.99
CA THR A 430 -17.12 -15.22 17.71
C THR A 430 -17.14 -16.52 18.50
N LYS A 431 -16.70 -17.63 17.90
CA LYS A 431 -16.68 -18.93 18.56
C LYS A 431 -15.58 -19.04 19.61
N TYR A 432 -14.44 -18.41 19.36
CA TYR A 432 -13.24 -18.48 20.19
C TYR A 432 -12.73 -17.09 20.59
N PRO A 433 -13.43 -16.32 21.40
CA PRO A 433 -13.07 -14.95 21.74
C PRO A 433 -11.75 -14.81 22.51
N GLU A 434 -11.17 -15.91 22.96
CA GLU A 434 -9.87 -15.97 23.63
C GLU A 434 -8.69 -15.97 22.65
N ILE A 435 -8.92 -16.13 21.33
CA ILE A 435 -7.87 -15.97 20.32
C ILE A 435 -7.40 -14.52 20.37
N ALA A 436 -6.13 -14.33 20.71
CA ALA A 436 -5.52 -13.01 20.89
C ALA A 436 -4.80 -12.48 19.64
N TYR A 437 -4.57 -13.34 18.66
CA TYR A 437 -3.77 -13.01 17.47
C TYR A 437 -4.17 -13.85 16.26
N ILE A 438 -4.26 -13.22 15.11
CA ILE A 438 -4.42 -13.89 13.82
C ILE A 438 -3.19 -13.56 12.96
N LYS A 439 -2.50 -14.58 12.47
CA LYS A 439 -1.55 -14.47 11.38
C LYS A 439 -2.30 -14.67 10.07
N TRP A 440 -2.46 -13.60 9.31
CA TRP A 440 -3.04 -13.65 7.97
C TRP A 440 -1.93 -13.73 6.93
N ASP A 441 -1.87 -14.83 6.22
CA ASP A 441 -0.84 -15.11 5.22
C ASP A 441 -1.36 -14.93 3.79
N ALA A 442 -0.44 -14.73 2.82
CA ALA A 442 -0.74 -14.59 1.40
C ALA A 442 0.46 -15.06 0.56
N ASN A 443 0.52 -16.35 0.25
CA ASN A 443 1.71 -17.00 -0.31
C ASN A 443 1.75 -17.13 -1.83
N MET A 444 0.76 -16.59 -2.55
CA MET A 444 0.73 -16.64 -4.01
C MET A 444 0.76 -15.24 -4.62
N SER A 445 1.68 -15.02 -5.56
CA SER A 445 1.72 -13.81 -6.39
C SER A 445 0.53 -13.76 -7.36
N ILE A 446 0.03 -12.56 -7.66
CA ILE A 446 -1.08 -12.32 -8.61
C ILE A 446 -0.52 -11.56 -9.81
N MET A 447 0.13 -12.28 -10.73
CA MET A 447 0.73 -11.72 -11.94
C MET A 447 -0.21 -11.77 -13.16
N ASN A 448 -1.17 -12.69 -13.17
CA ASN A 448 -2.17 -12.84 -14.21
C ASN A 448 -3.56 -12.74 -13.58
N HIS A 449 -4.05 -11.52 -13.52
CA HIS A 449 -5.34 -11.21 -12.91
C HIS A 449 -6.48 -11.29 -13.94
N GLY A 450 -7.67 -11.56 -13.43
CA GLY A 450 -8.91 -11.57 -14.17
C GLY A 450 -10.03 -11.97 -13.22
N SER A 451 -11.23 -11.52 -13.48
CA SER A 451 -12.39 -11.83 -12.66
C SER A 451 -13.40 -12.64 -13.46
N GLN A 452 -13.99 -13.66 -12.82
CA GLN A 452 -15.15 -14.35 -13.37
C GLN A 452 -16.47 -13.67 -12.99
N TYR A 453 -16.40 -12.68 -12.09
CA TYR A 453 -17.56 -11.92 -11.59
C TYR A 453 -17.62 -10.51 -12.18
N LEU A 454 -16.50 -9.77 -12.16
CA LEU A 454 -16.46 -8.42 -12.70
C LEU A 454 -16.48 -8.43 -14.22
N PRO A 455 -17.19 -7.49 -14.88
CA PRO A 455 -17.11 -7.32 -16.33
C PRO A 455 -15.67 -6.96 -16.74
N MET A 456 -15.29 -7.32 -17.95
CA MET A 456 -13.97 -7.03 -18.52
C MET A 456 -13.70 -5.54 -18.80
N ASN A 457 -14.71 -4.69 -18.64
CA ASN A 457 -14.65 -3.25 -18.91
C ASN A 457 -15.42 -2.46 -17.85
#